data_848892af33bc4e2977ab8cc2972997ee
#
_entry.id   848892af33bc4e2977ab8cc2972997ee
#
_cell.length_a   1.000
_cell.length_b   1.000
_cell.length_c   1.000
_cell.angle_alpha   90.00
_cell.angle_beta   90.00
_cell.angle_gamma   90.00
#
_symmetry.space_group_name_H-M   'P 1'
#
loop_
_entity.id
_entity.type
_entity.pdbx_description
1 polymer ?
#
loop_
_entity_poly.entity_id
_entity_poly.type
_entity_poly.pdbx_seq_one_letter_code
_entity_poly.pdbx_strand_id
1 'polypeptide(L)'
;MRELLLEIWTSVRRNKLRTFLTGFSVAWGIFMLVILLGSGNGLKNGVESNFGDYATNSIDLYGGWTSKPWEGYDRNRRIRLTNRDLEILEREFPEVEQVAANTWLSSKKIAYEGEFMDVSLRGSLPEVARIEGIKVARGRFINDADIRDYRKSALIDEATSLVLFKGADPLGKFVRVDSLTFKIVGVTQGDAMRNNAACII
;
A
#
# COMPACT_ATOMS: atom_id res chain seq x y z
N MET A 1 18.75 20.34 56.87
CA MET A 1 17.73 20.00 55.84
C MET A 1 16.34 20.58 56.11
N ARG A 2 15.79 20.49 57.35
CA ARG A 2 14.45 21.05 57.66
C ARG A 2 14.41 22.58 57.53
N GLU A 3 15.45 23.28 57.88
CA GLU A 3 15.54 24.74 57.80
C GLU A 3 15.55 25.22 56.34
N LEU A 4 16.30 24.54 55.45
CA LEU A 4 16.31 24.85 54.01
C LEU A 4 14.92 24.68 53.36
N LEU A 5 14.20 23.63 53.75
CA LEU A 5 12.83 23.41 53.25
C LEU A 5 11.84 24.47 53.73
N LEU A 6 11.97 24.95 54.98
CA LEU A 6 11.16 26.02 55.54
C LEU A 6 11.45 27.39 54.88
N GLU A 7 12.72 27.66 54.58
CA GLU A 7 13.15 28.86 53.89
C GLU A 7 12.64 28.89 52.43
N ILE A 8 12.74 27.79 51.72
CA ILE A 8 12.16 27.62 50.36
C ILE A 8 10.63 27.83 50.41
N TRP A 9 9.96 27.22 51.39
CA TRP A 9 8.51 27.34 51.54
C TRP A 9 8.05 28.79 51.82
N THR A 10 8.77 29.51 52.67
CA THR A 10 8.48 30.91 52.94
C THR A 10 8.75 31.82 51.76
N SER A 11 9.81 31.56 50.99
CA SER A 11 10.16 32.27 49.75
C SER A 11 9.08 32.06 48.66
N VAL A 12 8.63 30.83 48.47
CA VAL A 12 7.54 30.47 47.52
C VAL A 12 6.24 31.18 47.91
N ARG A 13 5.91 31.19 49.21
CA ARG A 13 4.68 31.82 49.73
C ARG A 13 4.68 33.35 49.62
N ARG A 14 5.85 33.95 49.64
CA ARG A 14 6.02 35.42 49.53
C ARG A 14 5.91 35.90 48.08
N ASN A 15 6.30 35.08 47.10
CA ASN A 15 6.29 35.43 45.67
C ASN A 15 5.49 34.42 44.83
N LYS A 16 4.25 34.18 45.19
CA LYS A 16 3.37 33.16 44.60
C LYS A 16 3.28 33.24 43.07
N LEU A 17 3.13 34.46 42.53
CA LEU A 17 2.97 34.67 41.09
C LEU A 17 4.25 34.27 40.30
N ARG A 18 5.43 34.68 40.82
CA ARG A 18 6.71 34.35 40.20
C ARG A 18 6.97 32.86 40.23
N THR A 19 6.73 32.19 41.35
CA THR A 19 6.90 30.75 41.50
C THR A 19 5.93 29.97 40.62
N PHE A 20 4.68 30.44 40.52
CA PHE A 20 3.70 29.83 39.61
C PHE A 20 4.12 29.96 38.15
N LEU A 21 4.53 31.17 37.70
CA LEU A 21 4.96 31.37 36.31
C LEU A 21 6.20 30.55 35.92
N THR A 22 7.19 30.49 36.82
CA THR A 22 8.39 29.67 36.57
C THR A 22 8.06 28.19 36.55
N GLY A 23 7.28 27.68 37.49
CA GLY A 23 6.82 26.28 37.51
C GLY A 23 5.97 25.95 36.31
N PHE A 24 5.07 26.82 35.89
CA PHE A 24 4.24 26.66 34.72
C PHE A 24 5.10 26.59 33.43
N SER A 25 6.08 27.48 33.28
CA SER A 25 6.97 27.51 32.12
C SER A 25 7.75 26.19 31.97
N VAL A 26 8.27 25.66 33.08
CA VAL A 26 8.98 24.37 33.07
C VAL A 26 8.02 23.21 32.74
N ALA A 27 6.86 23.19 33.41
CA ALA A 27 5.84 22.17 33.16
C ALA A 27 5.35 22.20 31.72
N TRP A 28 5.13 23.39 31.15
CA TRP A 28 4.76 23.57 29.74
C TRP A 28 5.83 23.08 28.79
N GLY A 29 7.12 23.38 29.08
CA GLY A 29 8.23 22.87 28.26
C GLY A 29 8.30 21.36 28.24
N ILE A 30 8.16 20.71 29.41
CA ILE A 30 8.13 19.25 29.51
C ILE A 30 6.91 18.67 28.75
N PHE A 31 5.74 19.28 28.94
CA PHE A 31 4.51 18.87 28.25
C PHE A 31 4.66 18.91 26.74
N MET A 32 5.19 20.01 26.19
CA MET A 32 5.45 20.12 24.75
C MET A 32 6.46 19.09 24.25
N LEU A 33 7.49 18.81 25.03
CA LEU A 33 8.50 17.79 24.69
C LEU A 33 7.87 16.40 24.62
N VAL A 34 7.01 16.04 25.57
CA VAL A 34 6.29 14.76 25.58
C VAL A 34 5.36 14.65 24.37
N ILE A 35 4.61 15.70 24.03
CA ILE A 35 3.76 15.73 22.84
C ILE A 35 4.59 15.54 21.57
N LEU A 36 5.71 16.25 21.46
CA LEU A 36 6.58 16.16 20.27
C LEU A 36 7.14 14.74 20.07
N LEU A 37 7.65 14.14 21.14
CA LEU A 37 8.14 12.75 21.12
C LEU A 37 7.02 11.75 20.82
N GLY A 38 5.85 11.92 21.45
CA GLY A 38 4.69 11.06 21.20
C GLY A 38 4.20 11.16 19.76
N SER A 39 4.13 12.38 19.21
CA SER A 39 3.74 12.60 17.80
C SER A 39 4.76 12.02 16.84
N GLY A 40 6.06 12.15 17.12
CA GLY A 40 7.12 11.56 16.30
C GLY A 40 7.05 10.04 16.25
N ASN A 41 6.87 9.40 17.41
CA ASN A 41 6.69 7.94 17.48
C ASN A 41 5.38 7.48 16.83
N GLY A 42 4.30 8.23 17.00
CA GLY A 42 3.02 7.94 16.36
C GLY A 42 3.11 7.99 14.84
N LEU A 43 3.78 9.02 14.30
CA LEU A 43 4.03 9.14 12.86
C LEU A 43 4.92 7.99 12.35
N LYS A 44 6.01 7.68 13.06
CA LYS A 44 6.89 6.56 12.71
C LYS A 44 6.10 5.24 12.65
N ASN A 45 5.35 4.92 13.69
CA ASN A 45 4.55 3.68 13.74
C ASN A 45 3.46 3.67 12.66
N GLY A 46 2.82 4.82 12.38
CA GLY A 46 1.83 4.95 11.31
C GLY A 46 2.43 4.73 9.92
N VAL A 47 3.64 5.22 9.68
CA VAL A 47 4.37 4.97 8.43
C VAL A 47 4.78 3.50 8.34
N GLU A 48 5.40 2.95 9.39
CA GLU A 48 5.83 1.55 9.42
C GLU A 48 4.65 0.57 9.24
N SER A 49 3.49 0.85 9.83
CA SER A 49 2.30 -0.01 9.65
C SER A 49 1.76 -0.01 8.22
N ASN A 50 1.90 1.11 7.50
CA ASN A 50 1.48 1.21 6.11
C ASN A 50 2.48 0.57 5.12
N PHE A 51 3.74 0.45 5.50
CA PHE A 51 4.81 -0.11 4.66
C PHE A 51 5.33 -1.47 5.14
N GLY A 52 4.93 -1.91 6.33
CA GLY A 52 5.51 -3.08 6.99
C GLY A 52 5.31 -4.41 6.26
N ASP A 53 4.30 -4.51 5.41
CA ASP A 53 4.02 -5.71 4.61
C ASP A 53 4.64 -5.65 3.20
N TYR A 54 5.18 -4.47 2.80
CA TYR A 54 5.86 -4.30 1.52
C TYR A 54 7.33 -4.72 1.64
N ALA A 55 7.84 -5.45 0.67
CA ALA A 55 9.25 -5.83 0.65
C ALA A 55 10.14 -4.57 0.60
N THR A 56 10.81 -4.26 1.70
CA THR A 56 11.65 -3.06 1.85
C THR A 56 12.91 -3.09 0.98
N ASN A 57 13.27 -4.27 0.45
CA ASN A 57 14.38 -4.52 -0.45
C ASN A 57 13.92 -4.71 -1.91
N SER A 58 12.80 -4.14 -2.31
CA SER A 58 12.27 -4.20 -3.66
C SER A 58 12.68 -2.98 -4.49
N ILE A 59 12.79 -3.17 -5.80
CA ILE A 59 13.07 -2.13 -6.79
C ILE A 59 11.97 -2.17 -7.85
N ASP A 60 11.32 -1.04 -8.08
CA ASP A 60 10.34 -0.89 -9.13
C ASP A 60 11.00 -0.34 -10.41
N LEU A 61 10.83 -1.06 -11.52
CA LEU A 61 11.32 -0.68 -12.83
C LEU A 61 10.14 -0.19 -13.69
N TYR A 62 10.26 1.02 -14.19
CA TYR A 62 9.26 1.60 -15.10
C TYR A 62 9.86 1.88 -16.46
N GLY A 63 9.13 1.58 -17.52
CA GLY A 63 9.47 2.03 -18.86
C GLY A 63 9.45 3.55 -18.93
N GLY A 64 10.56 4.13 -19.39
CA GLY A 64 10.72 5.58 -19.55
C GLY A 64 10.67 5.98 -21.03
N TRP A 65 11.37 7.07 -21.34
CA TRP A 65 11.55 7.60 -22.68
C TRP A 65 13.03 7.62 -23.02
N THR A 66 13.37 7.27 -24.28
CA THR A 66 14.76 7.33 -24.74
C THR A 66 15.24 8.76 -24.81
N SER A 67 16.41 9.04 -24.24
CA SER A 67 17.05 10.37 -24.29
C SER A 67 17.98 10.53 -25.49
N LYS A 68 18.45 9.41 -26.06
CA LYS A 68 19.42 9.37 -27.17
C LYS A 68 18.84 8.62 -28.36
N PRO A 69 19.14 9.01 -29.61
CA PRO A 69 18.85 8.22 -30.79
C PRO A 69 19.72 6.96 -30.82
N TRP A 70 19.20 5.86 -31.35
CA TRP A 70 19.91 4.61 -31.48
C TRP A 70 19.42 3.82 -32.71
N GLU A 71 20.33 3.29 -33.51
CA GLU A 71 20.04 2.42 -34.68
C GLU A 71 18.91 2.92 -35.60
N GLY A 72 18.93 4.21 -35.95
CA GLY A 72 17.93 4.83 -36.81
C GLY A 72 16.61 5.21 -36.13
N TYR A 73 16.48 4.93 -34.83
CA TYR A 73 15.35 5.39 -34.03
C TYR A 73 15.66 6.74 -33.40
N ASP A 74 14.68 7.64 -33.43
CA ASP A 74 14.78 8.97 -32.84
C ASP A 74 14.70 8.92 -31.28
N ARG A 75 15.14 10.02 -30.64
CA ARG A 75 14.94 10.25 -29.21
C ARG A 75 13.44 10.41 -28.87
N ASN A 76 13.09 10.38 -27.59
CA ASN A 76 11.72 10.47 -27.09
C ASN A 76 10.80 9.30 -27.49
N ARG A 77 11.35 8.12 -27.67
CA ARG A 77 10.57 6.93 -27.85
C ARG A 77 10.23 6.30 -26.49
N ARG A 78 8.98 5.96 -26.28
CA ARG A 78 8.54 5.26 -25.07
C ARG A 78 9.12 3.85 -25.03
N ILE A 79 9.81 3.54 -23.93
CA ILE A 79 10.27 2.17 -23.63
C ILE A 79 9.08 1.40 -23.04
N ARG A 80 8.77 0.26 -23.65
CA ARG A 80 7.77 -0.66 -23.14
C ARG A 80 8.47 -1.93 -22.71
N LEU A 81 8.38 -2.24 -21.45
CA LEU A 81 8.86 -3.50 -20.90
C LEU A 81 7.93 -4.63 -21.35
N THR A 82 8.48 -5.79 -21.60
CA THR A 82 7.80 -6.97 -22.11
C THR A 82 8.11 -8.19 -21.24
N ASN A 83 7.40 -9.30 -21.43
CA ASN A 83 7.69 -10.55 -20.70
C ASN A 83 9.12 -11.05 -20.95
N ARG A 84 9.71 -10.73 -22.13
CA ARG A 84 11.10 -11.07 -22.42
C ARG A 84 12.08 -10.36 -21.51
N ASP A 85 11.78 -9.11 -21.15
CA ASP A 85 12.62 -8.35 -20.21
C ASP A 85 12.57 -8.96 -18.81
N LEU A 86 11.43 -9.53 -18.42
CA LEU A 86 11.27 -10.28 -17.18
C LEU A 86 12.18 -11.53 -17.17
N GLU A 87 12.13 -12.34 -18.23
CA GLU A 87 12.97 -13.53 -18.40
C GLU A 87 14.47 -13.19 -18.37
N ILE A 88 14.85 -12.04 -18.96
CA ILE A 88 16.23 -11.54 -18.93
C ILE A 88 16.63 -11.18 -17.49
N LEU A 89 15.78 -10.48 -16.74
CA LEU A 89 16.05 -10.11 -15.37
C LEU A 89 16.27 -11.34 -14.48
N GLU A 90 15.41 -12.33 -14.58
CA GLU A 90 15.54 -13.59 -13.82
C GLU A 90 16.85 -14.35 -14.14
N ARG A 91 17.27 -14.32 -15.41
CA ARG A 91 18.47 -15.04 -15.86
C ARG A 91 19.77 -14.30 -15.54
N GLU A 92 19.80 -12.98 -15.74
CA GLU A 92 21.04 -12.18 -15.65
C GLU A 92 21.33 -11.72 -14.20
N PHE A 93 20.33 -11.73 -13.32
CA PHE A 93 20.46 -11.26 -11.94
C PHE A 93 20.03 -12.35 -10.94
N PRO A 94 20.84 -13.40 -10.76
CA PRO A 94 20.52 -14.52 -9.87
C PRO A 94 20.46 -14.12 -8.38
N GLU A 95 20.96 -12.94 -8.01
CA GLU A 95 20.83 -12.38 -6.67
C GLU A 95 19.42 -11.82 -6.38
N VAL A 96 18.58 -11.65 -7.39
CA VAL A 96 17.20 -11.21 -7.23
C VAL A 96 16.34 -12.42 -6.88
N GLU A 97 15.77 -12.42 -5.69
CA GLU A 97 14.98 -13.55 -5.18
C GLU A 97 13.69 -13.76 -5.97
N GLN A 98 13.01 -12.65 -6.36
CA GLN A 98 11.76 -12.70 -7.11
C GLN A 98 11.65 -11.51 -8.07
N VAL A 99 11.15 -11.79 -9.26
CA VAL A 99 10.79 -10.78 -10.26
C VAL A 99 9.30 -10.89 -10.54
N ALA A 100 8.62 -9.77 -10.64
CA ALA A 100 7.20 -9.73 -10.94
C ALA A 100 6.86 -8.59 -11.88
N ALA A 101 5.76 -8.73 -12.60
CA ALA A 101 5.26 -7.68 -13.47
C ALA A 101 3.82 -7.33 -13.15
N ASN A 102 3.54 -6.03 -13.24
CA ASN A 102 2.20 -5.47 -13.13
C ASN A 102 1.84 -4.70 -14.40
N THR A 103 0.61 -4.83 -14.83
CA THR A 103 0.04 -3.98 -15.90
C THR A 103 -1.14 -3.22 -15.35
N TRP A 104 -1.09 -1.90 -15.42
CA TRP A 104 -2.19 -1.04 -15.03
C TRP A 104 -3.09 -0.78 -16.23
N LEU A 105 -4.36 -1.10 -16.06
CA LEU A 105 -5.41 -0.79 -17.02
C LEU A 105 -6.19 0.42 -16.51
N SER A 106 -6.58 1.28 -17.43
CA SER A 106 -7.43 2.43 -17.08
C SER A 106 -8.71 1.96 -16.40
N SER A 107 -9.38 2.89 -15.70
CA SER A 107 -10.65 2.61 -15.06
C SER A 107 -11.61 1.86 -16.00
N LYS A 108 -12.13 0.74 -15.52
CA LYS A 108 -13.04 -0.15 -16.22
C LYS A 108 -14.29 -0.37 -15.41
N LYS A 109 -15.39 -0.56 -16.11
CA LYS A 109 -16.65 -0.90 -15.46
C LYS A 109 -16.70 -2.39 -15.15
N ILE A 110 -16.79 -2.71 -13.87
CA ILE A 110 -17.09 -4.06 -13.38
C ILE A 110 -18.59 -4.16 -13.09
N ALA A 111 -19.22 -5.26 -13.47
CA ALA A 111 -20.66 -5.47 -13.30
C ALA A 111 -20.98 -6.86 -12.78
N TYR A 112 -21.98 -6.92 -11.89
CA TYR A 112 -22.56 -8.16 -11.36
C TYR A 112 -24.07 -7.96 -11.13
N GLU A 113 -24.93 -8.80 -11.74
CA GLU A 113 -26.40 -8.84 -11.52
C GLU A 113 -27.09 -7.46 -11.53
N GLY A 114 -26.68 -6.56 -12.43
CA GLY A 114 -27.26 -5.23 -12.56
C GLY A 114 -26.57 -4.14 -11.74
N GLU A 115 -25.75 -4.52 -10.77
CA GLU A 115 -24.87 -3.58 -10.07
C GLU A 115 -23.60 -3.34 -10.88
N PHE A 116 -23.05 -2.13 -10.82
CA PHE A 116 -21.82 -1.79 -11.51
C PHE A 116 -21.07 -0.69 -10.77
N MET A 117 -19.76 -0.69 -10.94
CA MET A 117 -18.90 0.39 -10.51
C MET A 117 -17.66 0.50 -11.40
N ASP A 118 -17.04 1.66 -11.38
CA ASP A 118 -15.77 1.88 -12.06
C ASP A 118 -14.63 1.53 -11.13
N VAL A 119 -13.74 0.66 -11.59
CA VAL A 119 -12.56 0.19 -10.84
C VAL A 119 -11.31 0.33 -11.68
N SER A 120 -10.19 0.62 -11.05
CA SER A 120 -8.87 0.50 -11.68
C SER A 120 -8.48 -0.96 -11.72
N LEU A 121 -8.19 -1.48 -12.90
CA LEU A 121 -7.77 -2.86 -13.07
C LEU A 121 -6.25 -2.96 -13.07
N ARG A 122 -5.77 -4.04 -12.49
CA ARG A 122 -4.36 -4.39 -12.53
C ARG A 122 -4.20 -5.85 -12.95
N GLY A 123 -3.47 -6.09 -14.03
CA GLY A 123 -2.95 -7.41 -14.36
C GLY A 123 -1.69 -7.68 -13.55
N SER A 124 -1.58 -8.84 -12.93
CA SER A 124 -0.53 -9.12 -11.96
C SER A 124 -0.06 -10.57 -12.04
N LEU A 125 1.24 -10.80 -11.87
CA LEU A 125 1.79 -12.12 -11.65
C LEU A 125 1.63 -12.57 -10.19
N PRO A 126 1.66 -13.89 -9.90
CA PRO A 126 1.48 -14.43 -8.55
C PRO A 126 2.46 -13.88 -7.52
N GLU A 127 3.71 -13.63 -7.91
CA GLU A 127 4.81 -13.15 -7.08
C GLU A 127 4.54 -11.77 -6.48
N VAL A 128 3.70 -10.97 -7.13
CA VAL A 128 3.32 -9.63 -6.68
C VAL A 128 2.69 -9.66 -5.29
N ALA A 129 1.90 -10.68 -4.98
CA ALA A 129 1.29 -10.81 -3.66
C ALA A 129 2.33 -10.81 -2.54
N ARG A 130 3.48 -11.46 -2.80
CA ARG A 130 4.57 -11.58 -1.84
C ARG A 130 5.42 -10.31 -1.78
N ILE A 131 5.73 -9.72 -2.94
CA ILE A 131 6.52 -8.48 -3.01
C ILE A 131 5.75 -7.30 -2.39
N GLU A 132 4.46 -7.18 -2.68
CA GLU A 132 3.64 -6.07 -2.17
C GLU A 132 2.95 -6.38 -0.84
N GLY A 133 3.13 -7.59 -0.27
CA GLY A 133 2.52 -7.99 1.00
C GLY A 133 0.99 -8.04 0.95
N ILE A 134 0.41 -8.39 -0.22
CA ILE A 134 -1.04 -8.41 -0.39
C ILE A 134 -1.65 -9.54 0.43
N LYS A 135 -2.49 -9.19 1.40
CA LYS A 135 -3.21 -10.14 2.25
C LYS A 135 -4.57 -10.46 1.65
N VAL A 136 -4.85 -11.75 1.53
CA VAL A 136 -6.16 -12.25 1.09
C VAL A 136 -7.01 -12.54 2.31
N ALA A 137 -8.15 -11.87 2.42
CA ALA A 137 -9.11 -12.07 3.52
C ALA A 137 -9.92 -13.35 3.32
N ARG A 138 -10.32 -13.65 2.09
CA ARG A 138 -11.10 -14.85 1.73
C ARG A 138 -10.69 -15.38 0.36
N GLY A 139 -10.68 -16.71 0.21
CA GLY A 139 -10.27 -17.35 -1.03
C GLY A 139 -8.76 -17.45 -1.20
N ARG A 140 -8.24 -17.18 -2.39
CA ARG A 140 -6.82 -17.26 -2.73
C ARG A 140 -6.39 -16.14 -3.69
N PHE A 141 -5.09 -15.89 -3.75
CA PHE A 141 -4.50 -15.05 -4.80
C PHE A 141 -4.42 -15.81 -6.14
N ILE A 142 -4.10 -15.11 -7.22
CA ILE A 142 -3.76 -15.69 -8.52
C ILE A 142 -2.55 -16.62 -8.33
N ASN A 143 -2.54 -17.74 -9.00
CA ASN A 143 -1.45 -18.71 -8.95
C ASN A 143 -0.95 -19.08 -10.35
N ASP A 144 0.16 -19.80 -10.40
CA ASP A 144 0.80 -20.23 -11.66
C ASP A 144 -0.13 -21.04 -12.58
N ALA A 145 -1.08 -21.79 -12.01
CA ALA A 145 -2.05 -22.54 -12.81
C ALA A 145 -3.04 -21.59 -13.52
N ASP A 146 -3.38 -20.45 -12.89
CA ASP A 146 -4.25 -19.46 -13.54
C ASP A 146 -3.52 -18.82 -14.74
N ILE A 147 -2.23 -18.52 -14.58
CA ILE A 147 -1.39 -17.96 -15.67
C ILE A 147 -1.18 -18.97 -16.78
N ARG A 148 -0.72 -20.18 -16.44
CA ARG A 148 -0.42 -21.24 -17.42
C ARG A 148 -1.63 -21.65 -18.24
N ASP A 149 -2.79 -21.78 -17.59
CA ASP A 149 -4.03 -22.22 -18.20
C ASP A 149 -4.87 -21.05 -18.76
N TYR A 150 -4.37 -19.82 -18.73
CA TYR A 150 -5.06 -18.58 -19.15
C TYR A 150 -6.45 -18.45 -18.53
N ARG A 151 -6.59 -18.79 -17.23
CA ARG A 151 -7.85 -18.70 -16.51
C ARG A 151 -8.20 -17.25 -16.26
N LYS A 152 -9.42 -16.87 -16.55
CA LYS A 152 -9.94 -15.53 -16.24
C LYS A 152 -10.33 -15.47 -14.76
N SER A 153 -9.32 -15.33 -13.90
CA SER A 153 -9.46 -15.24 -12.46
C SER A 153 -9.31 -13.78 -12.01
N ALA A 154 -10.10 -13.37 -11.04
CA ALA A 154 -10.05 -12.03 -10.48
C ALA A 154 -10.08 -12.05 -8.96
N LEU A 155 -9.39 -11.07 -8.38
CA LEU A 155 -9.56 -10.68 -6.99
C LEU A 155 -10.23 -9.31 -6.95
N ILE A 156 -11.02 -9.09 -5.91
CA ILE A 156 -11.63 -7.79 -5.60
C ILE A 156 -11.26 -7.42 -4.17
N ASP A 157 -11.28 -6.14 -3.87
CA ASP A 157 -11.15 -5.67 -2.49
C ASP A 157 -12.47 -5.80 -1.72
N GLU A 158 -12.42 -5.65 -0.40
CA GLU A 158 -13.61 -5.71 0.45
C GLU A 158 -14.62 -4.62 0.10
N ALA A 159 -14.16 -3.42 -0.26
CA ALA A 159 -15.04 -2.30 -0.62
C ALA A 159 -15.83 -2.60 -1.90
N THR A 160 -15.14 -3.08 -2.95
CA THR A 160 -15.78 -3.53 -4.20
C THR A 160 -16.75 -4.68 -3.95
N SER A 161 -16.36 -5.64 -3.09
CA SER A 161 -17.22 -6.75 -2.71
C SER A 161 -18.52 -6.28 -2.05
N LEU A 162 -18.45 -5.32 -1.14
CA LEU A 162 -19.63 -4.76 -0.46
C LEU A 162 -20.58 -4.06 -1.44
N VAL A 163 -20.04 -3.29 -2.38
CA VAL A 163 -20.85 -2.55 -3.36
C VAL A 163 -21.52 -3.49 -4.37
N LEU A 164 -20.76 -4.42 -4.97
CA LEU A 164 -21.29 -5.28 -6.03
C LEU A 164 -22.16 -6.43 -5.52
N PHE A 165 -21.80 -6.99 -4.36
CA PHE A 165 -22.48 -8.20 -3.85
C PHE A 165 -23.42 -7.93 -2.67
N LYS A 166 -23.44 -6.68 -2.14
CA LYS A 166 -24.36 -6.25 -1.05
C LYS A 166 -24.32 -7.19 0.17
N GLY A 167 -23.13 -7.69 0.48
CA GLY A 167 -22.90 -8.61 1.60
C GLY A 167 -23.01 -10.10 1.27
N ALA A 168 -23.41 -10.47 0.04
CA ALA A 168 -23.35 -11.86 -0.41
C ALA A 168 -21.89 -12.30 -0.65
N ASP A 169 -21.63 -13.60 -0.58
CA ASP A 169 -20.30 -14.13 -0.83
C ASP A 169 -19.92 -14.02 -2.33
N PRO A 170 -18.85 -13.30 -2.68
CA PRO A 170 -18.39 -13.14 -4.05
C PRO A 170 -17.61 -14.34 -4.57
N LEU A 171 -17.09 -15.22 -3.71
CA LEU A 171 -16.22 -16.31 -4.13
C LEU A 171 -16.94 -17.28 -5.10
N GLY A 172 -16.24 -17.58 -6.20
CA GLY A 172 -16.76 -18.46 -7.25
C GLY A 172 -17.79 -17.83 -8.18
N LYS A 173 -18.26 -16.61 -7.90
CA LYS A 173 -19.16 -15.87 -8.77
C LYS A 173 -18.38 -15.29 -9.97
N PHE A 174 -19.16 -14.92 -10.99
CA PHE A 174 -18.61 -14.35 -12.22
C PHE A 174 -18.99 -12.87 -12.32
N VAL A 175 -17.98 -12.04 -12.54
CA VAL A 175 -18.13 -10.60 -12.80
C VAL A 175 -17.76 -10.30 -14.25
N ARG A 176 -18.46 -9.35 -14.83
CA ARG A 176 -18.17 -8.87 -16.19
C ARG A 176 -17.37 -7.57 -16.11
N VAL A 177 -16.27 -7.55 -16.83
CA VAL A 177 -15.43 -6.37 -17.01
C VAL A 177 -15.36 -6.10 -18.52
N ASP A 178 -15.98 -5.01 -18.95
CA ASP A 178 -16.21 -4.72 -20.38
C ASP A 178 -16.90 -5.92 -21.08
N SER A 179 -16.21 -6.56 -22.00
CA SER A 179 -16.69 -7.73 -22.76
C SER A 179 -16.21 -9.09 -22.20
N LEU A 180 -15.39 -9.08 -21.15
CA LEU A 180 -14.81 -10.28 -20.57
C LEU A 180 -15.48 -10.64 -19.25
N THR A 181 -15.54 -11.95 -18.97
CA THR A 181 -16.09 -12.47 -17.71
C THR A 181 -14.98 -13.12 -16.91
N PHE A 182 -14.87 -12.74 -15.64
CA PHE A 182 -13.86 -13.24 -14.71
C PHE A 182 -14.51 -13.92 -13.52
N LYS A 183 -13.92 -15.04 -13.09
CA LYS A 183 -14.33 -15.73 -11.87
C LYS A 183 -13.63 -15.13 -10.67
N ILE A 184 -14.37 -14.75 -9.64
CA ILE A 184 -13.77 -14.27 -8.39
C ILE A 184 -13.19 -15.45 -7.62
N VAL A 185 -11.87 -15.40 -7.38
CA VAL A 185 -11.11 -16.44 -6.67
C VAL A 185 -10.67 -15.99 -5.28
N GLY A 186 -10.70 -14.69 -5.00
CA GLY A 186 -10.36 -14.16 -3.70
C GLY A 186 -10.84 -12.74 -3.45
N VAL A 187 -10.85 -12.37 -2.17
CA VAL A 187 -11.12 -11.01 -1.68
C VAL A 187 -9.93 -10.57 -0.85
N THR A 188 -9.36 -9.42 -1.18
CA THR A 188 -8.19 -8.89 -0.46
C THR A 188 -8.62 -8.11 0.78
N GLN A 189 -7.77 -8.10 1.80
CA GLN A 189 -8.00 -7.41 3.05
C GLN A 189 -7.80 -5.91 2.88
N GLY A 190 -8.79 -5.10 3.26
CA GLY A 190 -8.72 -3.65 3.27
C GLY A 190 -8.31 -3.06 1.91
N ASP A 191 -7.58 -1.96 1.94
CA ASP A 191 -7.02 -1.29 0.76
C ASP A 191 -5.62 -1.86 0.40
N ALA A 192 -5.52 -3.21 0.40
CA ALA A 192 -4.27 -3.92 0.11
C ALA A 192 -3.77 -3.68 -1.32
N MET A 193 -4.64 -3.20 -2.19
CA MET A 193 -4.30 -2.81 -3.55
C MET A 193 -4.10 -1.31 -3.62
N ARG A 194 -2.89 -0.83 -3.34
CA ARG A 194 -2.53 0.58 -3.46
C ARG A 194 -3.04 1.17 -4.77
N ASN A 195 -3.54 2.40 -4.72
CA ASN A 195 -4.04 3.18 -5.84
C ASN A 195 -5.41 2.76 -6.41
N ASN A 196 -6.37 2.40 -5.56
CA ASN A 196 -7.75 2.07 -5.98
C ASN A 196 -7.85 0.95 -7.04
N ALA A 197 -6.90 0.01 -7.06
CA ALA A 197 -7.00 -1.17 -7.89
C ALA A 197 -7.95 -2.17 -7.21
N ALA A 198 -9.20 -2.10 -7.59
CA ALA A 198 -10.23 -2.94 -7.00
C ALA A 198 -10.25 -4.39 -7.53
N CYS A 199 -9.51 -4.68 -8.61
CA CYS A 199 -9.53 -5.99 -9.24
C CYS A 199 -8.15 -6.35 -9.78
N ILE A 200 -7.67 -7.53 -9.45
CA ILE A 200 -6.46 -8.14 -10.02
C ILE A 200 -6.90 -9.27 -10.94
N ILE A 201 -6.36 -9.28 -12.15
CA ILE A 201 -6.68 -10.27 -13.19
C ILE A 201 -5.45 -11.08 -13.52
#